data_5ce935fd16e34711a6c2597f7c601d3f
#
_entry.id   5ce935fd16e34711a6c2597f7c601d3f
#
_cell.length_a   1.000
_cell.length_b   1.000
_cell.length_c   1.000
_cell.angle_alpha   90.00
_cell.angle_beta   90.00
_cell.angle_gamma   90.00
#
_symmetry.space_group_name_H-M   'P 1'
#
loop_
_entity.id
_entity.type
_entity.pdbx_description
1 polymer ?
#
loop_
_entity_poly.entity_id
_entity_poly.type
_entity_poly.pdbx_seq_one_letter_code
_entity_poly.pdbx_strand_id
1 'polypeptide(L)'
;MITPAGEQPAEGARDESLSDQRLCPPQCYLPSMSDRLLLALLLTCGGTGVLLAQPAEDLNHGQAIYRQHCIECHGAGGKGDGVKAPFLSPRPGNLISAATSAKTDKELLRTIAQGKAHTAMPAWQNVLPAEDQQAVLQYIRSLVRFTRPLTPPPPGP
;
A
#
# COMPACT_ATOMS: atom_id res chain seq x y z
N MET A 1 51.33 -16.39 27.31
CA MET A 1 52.06 -15.12 27.39
C MET A 1 51.15 -14.05 26.87
N ILE A 2 50.53 -13.35 27.76
CA ILE A 2 50.52 -11.90 27.96
C ILE A 2 49.55 -11.15 27.04
N THR A 3 48.36 -10.84 27.60
CA THR A 3 47.59 -9.61 27.37
C THR A 3 48.41 -8.37 27.81
N PRO A 4 48.14 -7.17 27.34
CA PRO A 4 47.15 -6.31 28.00
C PRO A 4 46.31 -5.49 27.00
N ALA A 5 45.03 -5.16 27.21
CA ALA A 5 44.47 -4.14 28.12
C ALA A 5 45.08 -2.73 27.91
N GLY A 6 44.21 -1.80 27.53
CA GLY A 6 44.45 -0.37 27.43
C GLY A 6 43.22 0.23 26.75
N GLU A 7 42.29 0.67 27.41
CA GLU A 7 42.06 1.96 28.16
C GLU A 7 41.39 3.00 27.30
N GLN A 8 40.15 3.31 27.72
CA GLN A 8 39.46 4.56 27.37
C GLN A 8 40.13 5.74 28.10
N PRO A 9 39.99 6.93 27.58
CA PRO A 9 39.27 7.96 28.32
C PRO A 9 38.26 8.66 27.40
N ALA A 10 37.03 8.89 27.80
CA ALA A 10 36.53 9.87 28.77
C ALA A 10 36.52 11.33 28.27
N GLU A 11 35.29 11.85 28.28
CA GLU A 11 34.90 13.20 28.67
C GLU A 11 35.25 14.39 27.79
N GLY A 12 34.20 15.09 27.48
CA GLY A 12 34.20 16.48 27.04
C GLY A 12 32.79 16.82 26.57
N ALA A 13 31.87 17.05 27.41
CA ALA A 13 31.52 18.28 28.15
C ALA A 13 30.84 19.33 27.26
N ARG A 14 29.56 19.49 27.52
CA ARG A 14 28.80 20.75 27.57
C ARG A 14 28.79 21.65 26.35
N ASP A 15 27.59 21.81 25.76
CA ASP A 15 27.07 23.17 25.70
C ASP A 15 25.55 23.17 25.84
N GLU A 16 25.16 23.71 26.97
CA GLU A 16 23.82 24.14 27.28
C GLU A 16 23.56 25.42 26.52
N SER A 17 22.68 25.38 25.54
CA SER A 17 22.01 26.60 25.10
C SER A 17 20.51 26.43 25.34
N LEU A 18 20.14 26.76 26.56
CA LEU A 18 18.79 27.14 26.92
C LEU A 18 18.40 28.38 26.13
N SER A 19 17.65 28.19 25.08
CA SER A 19 16.87 29.27 24.50
C SER A 19 15.44 29.15 24.99
N ASP A 20 15.25 29.82 26.11
CA ASP A 20 14.07 30.48 26.63
C ASP A 20 12.98 30.71 25.54
N GLN A 21 12.11 29.71 25.32
CA GLN A 21 10.85 29.95 24.66
C GLN A 21 9.84 30.35 25.73
N ARG A 22 9.81 31.66 25.95
CA ARG A 22 8.79 32.33 26.76
C ARG A 22 7.42 31.86 26.32
N LEU A 23 6.72 31.16 27.23
CA LEU A 23 5.31 30.90 27.15
C LEU A 23 4.59 32.24 26.99
N CYS A 24 4.09 32.50 25.79
CA CYS A 24 3.02 33.47 25.62
C CYS A 24 1.74 32.82 26.19
N PRO A 25 1.09 33.42 27.16
CA PRO A 25 -0.22 32.93 27.60
C PRO A 25 -1.19 33.06 26.44
N PRO A 26 -2.11 32.11 26.24
CA PRO A 26 -3.18 32.27 25.27
C PRO A 26 -4.05 33.41 25.75
N GLN A 27 -3.96 34.55 25.06
CA GLN A 27 -4.92 35.64 25.25
C GLN A 27 -6.31 35.04 24.94
N CYS A 28 -7.12 34.97 25.98
CA CYS A 28 -8.53 34.64 25.89
C CYS A 28 -9.21 35.70 25.01
N TYR A 29 -9.27 35.45 23.71
CA TYR A 29 -10.10 36.22 22.83
C TYR A 29 -11.54 35.76 23.06
N LEU A 30 -12.28 36.56 23.83
CA LEU A 30 -13.72 36.41 24.00
C LEU A 30 -14.36 37.00 22.74
N PRO A 31 -14.93 36.19 21.85
CA PRO A 31 -15.58 36.73 20.67
C PRO A 31 -16.81 37.52 21.10
N SER A 32 -16.95 38.73 20.54
CA SER A 32 -18.10 39.59 20.68
C SER A 32 -19.39 38.84 20.23
N MET A 33 -20.55 39.21 20.78
CA MET A 33 -21.81 38.60 20.40
C MET A 33 -22.12 38.68 18.89
N SER A 34 -21.53 39.64 18.18
CA SER A 34 -21.65 39.78 16.72
C SER A 34 -20.83 38.71 15.97
N ASP A 35 -19.67 38.28 16.53
CA ASP A 35 -18.82 37.25 15.91
C ASP A 35 -19.44 35.85 16.04
N ARG A 36 -20.23 35.62 17.08
CA ARG A 36 -20.93 34.34 17.26
C ARG A 36 -22.00 34.07 16.21
N LEU A 37 -22.67 35.11 15.70
CA LEU A 37 -23.65 35.00 14.65
C LEU A 37 -23.02 34.73 13.29
N LEU A 38 -21.85 35.32 12.99
CA LEU A 38 -21.10 35.07 11.78
C LEU A 38 -20.46 33.66 11.79
N LEU A 39 -19.95 33.22 12.94
CA LEU A 39 -19.37 31.88 13.08
C LEU A 39 -20.42 30.78 12.92
N ALA A 40 -21.63 30.99 13.44
CA ALA A 40 -22.75 30.05 13.28
C ALA A 40 -23.22 29.95 11.81
N LEU A 41 -23.13 31.02 11.03
CA LEU A 41 -23.50 31.01 9.62
C LEU A 41 -22.48 30.30 8.75
N LEU A 42 -21.19 30.33 9.12
CA LEU A 42 -20.11 29.64 8.41
C LEU A 42 -20.08 28.12 8.70
N LEU A 43 -20.56 27.69 9.86
CA LEU A 43 -20.65 26.28 10.22
C LEU A 43 -21.78 25.51 9.51
N THR A 44 -22.82 26.21 9.00
CA THR A 44 -23.91 25.58 8.27
C THR A 44 -23.59 25.33 6.78
N CYS A 45 -22.53 25.95 6.26
CA CYS A 45 -22.05 25.73 4.90
C CYS A 45 -20.86 24.74 4.83
N GLY A 46 -20.59 24.04 5.94
CA GLY A 46 -19.58 23.00 6.04
C GLY A 46 -19.97 21.81 5.18
N GLY A 47 -19.48 21.83 3.94
CA GLY A 47 -19.65 20.78 2.97
C GLY A 47 -19.34 19.42 3.55
N THR A 48 -20.24 18.49 3.33
CA THR A 48 -19.98 17.07 3.36
C THR A 48 -18.79 16.83 2.43
N GLY A 49 -17.59 16.82 3.00
CA GLY A 49 -16.39 16.33 2.32
C GLY A 49 -16.63 14.86 2.01
N VAL A 50 -17.15 14.60 0.83
CA VAL A 50 -17.14 13.25 0.27
C VAL A 50 -15.67 12.89 0.16
N LEU A 51 -15.19 12.02 1.04
CA LEU A 51 -13.91 11.36 0.90
C LEU A 51 -14.00 10.53 -0.39
N LEU A 52 -13.64 11.14 -1.51
CA LEU A 52 -13.42 10.40 -2.74
C LEU A 52 -12.17 9.56 -2.48
N ALA A 53 -12.38 8.26 -2.26
CA ALA A 53 -11.31 7.29 -2.24
C ALA A 53 -10.44 7.50 -3.49
N GLN A 54 -9.13 7.62 -3.31
CA GLN A 54 -8.18 7.92 -4.36
C GLN A 54 -7.79 6.62 -5.08
N PRO A 55 -8.42 6.26 -6.22
CA PRO A 55 -8.18 4.96 -6.87
C PRO A 55 -6.72 4.78 -7.35
N ALA A 56 -6.00 5.89 -7.53
CA ALA A 56 -4.62 5.86 -8.01
C ALA A 56 -3.62 5.49 -6.91
N GLU A 57 -3.87 5.87 -5.66
CA GLU A 57 -2.99 5.53 -4.53
C GLU A 57 -3.07 4.04 -4.21
N ASP A 58 -4.27 3.45 -4.27
CA ASP A 58 -4.47 2.02 -4.05
C ASP A 58 -3.74 1.17 -5.09
N LEU A 59 -3.71 1.60 -6.36
CA LEU A 59 -2.99 0.88 -7.41
C LEU A 59 -1.47 0.96 -7.24
N ASN A 60 -0.94 2.12 -6.85
CA ASN A 60 0.49 2.28 -6.59
C ASN A 60 0.94 1.46 -5.38
N HIS A 61 0.14 1.43 -4.33
CA HIS A 61 0.37 0.61 -3.15
C HIS A 61 0.34 -0.88 -3.52
N GLY A 62 -0.70 -1.34 -4.22
CA GLY A 62 -0.79 -2.72 -4.71
C GLY A 62 0.36 -3.12 -5.64
N GLN A 63 0.85 -2.19 -6.47
CA GLN A 63 2.03 -2.41 -7.31
C GLN A 63 3.29 -2.60 -6.47
N ALA A 64 3.47 -1.82 -5.41
CA ALA A 64 4.63 -1.94 -4.52
C ALA A 64 4.64 -3.32 -3.84
N ILE A 65 3.49 -3.77 -3.32
CA ILE A 65 3.33 -5.10 -2.71
C ILE A 65 3.63 -6.20 -3.74
N TYR A 66 3.09 -6.06 -4.97
CA TYR A 66 3.33 -7.03 -6.04
C TYR A 66 4.81 -7.16 -6.38
N ARG A 67 5.52 -6.05 -6.49
CA ARG A 67 6.97 -6.03 -6.74
C ARG A 67 7.77 -6.69 -5.63
N GLN A 68 7.35 -6.53 -4.39
CA GLN A 68 8.06 -7.07 -3.24
C GLN A 68 7.84 -8.57 -3.07
N HIS A 69 6.62 -9.08 -3.34
CA HIS A 69 6.21 -10.41 -2.91
C HIS A 69 5.81 -11.36 -4.05
N CYS A 70 5.43 -10.85 -5.22
CA CYS A 70 4.79 -11.65 -6.26
C CYS A 70 5.61 -11.76 -7.55
N ILE A 71 6.36 -10.69 -7.90
CA ILE A 71 7.00 -10.52 -9.20
C ILE A 71 8.00 -11.62 -9.53
N GLU A 72 8.74 -12.12 -8.53
CA GLU A 72 9.77 -13.14 -8.75
C GLU A 72 9.22 -14.46 -9.32
N CYS A 73 7.97 -14.78 -8.96
CA CYS A 73 7.30 -15.96 -9.47
C CYS A 73 6.34 -15.63 -10.62
N HIS A 74 5.51 -14.59 -10.47
CA HIS A 74 4.47 -14.29 -11.43
C HIS A 74 4.92 -13.39 -12.60
N GLY A 75 6.11 -12.79 -12.52
CA GLY A 75 6.65 -11.89 -13.54
C GLY A 75 6.04 -10.50 -13.52
N ALA A 76 6.70 -9.52 -14.16
CA ALA A 76 6.25 -8.13 -14.16
C ALA A 76 4.88 -7.94 -14.83
N GLY A 77 4.56 -8.76 -15.83
CA GLY A 77 3.28 -8.75 -16.55
C GLY A 77 2.26 -9.74 -16.01
N GLY A 78 2.54 -10.45 -14.93
CA GLY A 78 1.62 -11.43 -14.34
C GLY A 78 1.45 -12.71 -15.16
N LYS A 79 2.35 -13.03 -16.09
CA LYS A 79 2.23 -14.19 -17.00
C LYS A 79 2.67 -15.51 -16.37
N GLY A 80 3.21 -15.50 -15.15
CA GLY A 80 3.81 -16.67 -14.53
C GLY A 80 5.22 -16.98 -15.06
N ASP A 81 5.89 -15.96 -15.56
CA ASP A 81 7.21 -15.99 -16.23
C ASP A 81 8.29 -15.28 -15.40
N GLY A 82 8.10 -15.14 -14.08
CA GLY A 82 9.08 -14.55 -13.19
C GLY A 82 10.37 -15.37 -13.14
N VAL A 83 11.43 -14.73 -12.63
CA VAL A 83 12.79 -15.33 -12.59
C VAL A 83 12.86 -16.66 -11.86
N LYS A 84 11.97 -16.90 -10.89
CA LYS A 84 11.85 -18.17 -10.17
C LYS A 84 10.98 -19.21 -10.87
N ALA A 85 10.14 -18.80 -11.85
CA ALA A 85 9.18 -19.68 -12.48
C ALA A 85 9.78 -20.96 -13.13
N PRO A 86 10.95 -20.91 -13.79
CA PRO A 86 11.55 -22.09 -14.39
C PRO A 86 11.90 -23.19 -13.38
N PHE A 87 12.13 -22.82 -12.13
CA PHE A 87 12.56 -23.72 -11.06
C PHE A 87 11.40 -24.28 -10.22
N LEU A 88 10.16 -23.91 -10.54
CA LEU A 88 8.97 -24.28 -9.76
C LEU A 88 8.12 -25.32 -10.50
N SER A 89 7.65 -26.33 -9.75
CA SER A 89 6.72 -27.34 -10.23
C SER A 89 5.56 -27.50 -9.22
N PRO A 90 4.31 -27.24 -9.60
CA PRO A 90 3.89 -26.65 -10.87
C PRO A 90 4.36 -25.20 -11.03
N ARG A 91 4.43 -24.73 -12.29
CA ARG A 91 4.77 -23.33 -12.57
C ARG A 91 3.72 -22.37 -12.01
N PRO A 92 4.12 -21.13 -11.68
CA PRO A 92 3.20 -20.08 -11.26
C PRO A 92 2.09 -19.86 -12.29
N GLY A 93 0.87 -19.66 -11.80
CA GLY A 93 -0.27 -19.40 -12.67
C GLY A 93 -0.15 -18.08 -13.41
N ASN A 94 -0.67 -18.04 -14.64
CA ASN A 94 -0.80 -16.83 -15.43
C ASN A 94 -1.99 -16.00 -14.90
N LEU A 95 -1.69 -14.87 -14.28
CA LEU A 95 -2.68 -13.98 -13.62
C LEU A 95 -3.55 -13.22 -14.63
N ILE A 96 -3.08 -13.04 -15.88
CA ILE A 96 -3.80 -12.34 -16.94
C ILE A 96 -4.54 -13.27 -17.90
N SER A 97 -4.55 -14.57 -17.64
CA SER A 97 -5.28 -15.54 -18.45
C SER A 97 -6.79 -15.38 -18.33
N ALA A 98 -7.55 -15.81 -19.35
CA ALA A 98 -9.00 -15.82 -19.31
C ALA A 98 -9.54 -16.63 -18.10
N ALA A 99 -8.90 -17.76 -17.79
CA ALA A 99 -9.27 -18.59 -16.64
C ALA A 99 -9.09 -17.87 -15.29
N THR A 100 -8.04 -17.07 -15.13
CA THR A 100 -7.85 -16.27 -13.91
C THR A 100 -8.78 -15.06 -13.90
N SER A 101 -8.99 -14.42 -15.03
CA SER A 101 -9.88 -13.25 -15.16
C SER A 101 -11.34 -13.58 -14.89
N ALA A 102 -11.77 -14.80 -15.16
CA ALA A 102 -13.12 -15.27 -14.88
C ALA A 102 -13.40 -15.55 -13.39
N LYS A 103 -12.36 -15.66 -12.57
CA LYS A 103 -12.51 -15.85 -11.13
C LYS A 103 -13.03 -14.58 -10.47
N THR A 104 -13.83 -14.74 -9.44
CA THR A 104 -14.30 -13.64 -8.60
C THR A 104 -13.17 -13.10 -7.73
N ASP A 105 -13.29 -11.84 -7.28
CA ASP A 105 -12.33 -11.24 -6.35
C ASP A 105 -12.24 -12.05 -5.05
N LYS A 106 -13.35 -12.55 -4.57
CA LYS A 106 -13.41 -13.44 -3.38
C LYS A 106 -12.56 -14.70 -3.55
N GLU A 107 -12.58 -15.33 -4.71
CA GLU A 107 -11.78 -16.52 -4.99
C GLU A 107 -10.30 -16.19 -5.09
N LEU A 108 -9.96 -15.07 -5.71
CA LEU A 108 -8.56 -14.62 -5.81
C LEU A 108 -8.01 -14.21 -4.46
N LEU A 109 -8.76 -13.43 -3.67
CA LEU A 109 -8.37 -13.07 -2.30
C LEU A 109 -8.17 -14.31 -1.43
N ARG A 110 -9.06 -15.31 -1.53
CA ARG A 110 -8.86 -16.57 -0.81
C ARG A 110 -7.56 -17.26 -1.23
N THR A 111 -7.25 -17.26 -2.53
CA THR A 111 -6.00 -17.84 -3.04
C THR A 111 -4.78 -17.09 -2.53
N ILE A 112 -4.83 -15.76 -2.46
CA ILE A 112 -3.77 -14.94 -1.89
C ILE A 112 -3.63 -15.25 -0.39
N ALA A 113 -4.72 -15.16 0.36
CA ALA A 113 -4.72 -15.36 1.79
C ALA A 113 -4.20 -16.74 2.22
N GLN A 114 -4.71 -17.79 1.58
CA GLN A 114 -4.44 -19.19 1.97
C GLN A 114 -3.27 -19.82 1.22
N GLY A 115 -2.77 -19.17 0.17
CA GLY A 115 -1.81 -19.76 -0.74
C GLY A 115 -2.45 -20.86 -1.58
N LYS A 116 -1.62 -21.69 -2.19
CA LYS A 116 -2.08 -22.81 -3.00
C LYS A 116 -1.37 -24.09 -2.58
N ALA A 117 -2.13 -25.04 -2.04
CA ALA A 117 -1.62 -26.32 -1.60
C ALA A 117 -0.83 -27.04 -2.72
N HIS A 118 0.23 -27.72 -2.34
CA HIS A 118 1.13 -28.46 -3.24
C HIS A 118 1.80 -27.60 -4.31
N THR A 119 1.98 -26.30 -4.05
CA THR A 119 2.71 -25.35 -4.89
C THR A 119 3.65 -24.50 -4.06
N ALA A 120 4.53 -23.74 -4.72
CA ALA A 120 5.41 -22.79 -4.07
C ALA A 120 4.72 -21.49 -3.62
N MET A 121 3.42 -21.32 -3.86
CA MET A 121 2.69 -20.11 -3.44
C MET A 121 2.31 -20.21 -1.96
N PRO A 122 2.95 -19.41 -1.08
CA PRO A 122 2.66 -19.43 0.35
C PRO A 122 1.33 -18.75 0.68
N ALA A 123 0.87 -18.93 1.92
CA ALA A 123 -0.26 -18.18 2.47
C ALA A 123 0.21 -16.80 2.91
N TRP A 124 -0.50 -15.76 2.49
CA TRP A 124 -0.15 -14.37 2.77
C TRP A 124 -0.97 -13.74 3.91
N GLN A 125 -1.99 -14.42 4.42
CA GLN A 125 -2.88 -13.89 5.46
C GLN A 125 -2.19 -13.47 6.76
N ASN A 126 -1.02 -14.04 7.07
CA ASN A 126 -0.23 -13.71 8.27
C ASN A 126 0.91 -12.72 7.97
N VAL A 127 1.10 -12.33 6.73
CA VAL A 127 2.18 -11.45 6.27
C VAL A 127 1.62 -10.13 5.74
N LEU A 128 0.52 -10.20 5.01
CA LEU A 128 -0.15 -9.05 4.42
C LEU A 128 -1.49 -8.81 5.14
N PRO A 129 -1.73 -7.62 5.69
CA PRO A 129 -3.04 -7.21 6.16
C PRO A 129 -4.12 -7.33 5.07
N ALA A 130 -5.39 -7.36 5.45
CA ALA A 130 -6.49 -7.56 4.50
C ALA A 130 -6.55 -6.44 3.44
N GLU A 131 -6.27 -5.21 3.83
CA GLU A 131 -6.17 -4.05 2.94
C GLU A 131 -5.06 -4.21 1.90
N ASP A 132 -3.91 -4.73 2.29
CA ASP A 132 -2.79 -4.99 1.38
C ASP A 132 -3.10 -6.10 0.38
N GLN A 133 -3.79 -7.15 0.84
CA GLN A 133 -4.28 -8.22 -0.04
C GLN A 133 -5.28 -7.66 -1.06
N GLN A 134 -6.13 -6.72 -0.64
CA GLN A 134 -7.08 -6.05 -1.52
C GLN A 134 -6.35 -5.16 -2.55
N ALA A 135 -5.39 -4.36 -2.09
CA ALA A 135 -4.60 -3.46 -2.94
C ALA A 135 -3.82 -4.26 -4.01
N VAL A 136 -3.15 -5.34 -3.64
CA VAL A 136 -2.43 -6.18 -4.60
C VAL A 136 -3.37 -6.86 -5.58
N LEU A 137 -4.58 -7.27 -5.17
CA LEU A 137 -5.59 -7.80 -6.08
C LEU A 137 -6.03 -6.75 -7.10
N GLN A 138 -6.28 -5.51 -6.69
CA GLN A 138 -6.62 -4.42 -7.60
C GLN A 138 -5.52 -4.19 -8.64
N TYR A 139 -4.26 -4.22 -8.22
CA TYR A 139 -3.14 -4.16 -9.15
C TYR A 139 -3.13 -5.35 -10.13
N ILE A 140 -3.32 -6.58 -9.67
CA ILE A 140 -3.42 -7.78 -10.53
C ILE A 140 -4.54 -7.62 -11.56
N ARG A 141 -5.70 -7.11 -11.15
CA ARG A 141 -6.82 -6.83 -12.05
C ARG A 141 -6.47 -5.77 -13.10
N SER A 142 -5.67 -4.78 -12.72
CA SER A 142 -5.22 -3.75 -13.66
C SER A 142 -4.32 -4.32 -14.76
N LEU A 143 -3.48 -5.32 -14.46
CA LEU A 143 -2.63 -5.97 -15.46
C LEU A 143 -3.43 -6.52 -16.65
N VAL A 144 -4.63 -7.04 -16.41
CA VAL A 144 -5.52 -7.56 -17.46
C VAL A 144 -5.99 -6.44 -18.39
N ARG A 145 -6.31 -5.26 -17.84
CA ARG A 145 -6.81 -4.11 -18.60
C ARG A 145 -5.76 -3.57 -19.57
N PHE A 146 -4.50 -3.54 -19.15
CA PHE A 146 -3.40 -3.02 -19.98
C PHE A 146 -2.91 -4.01 -21.05
N THR A 147 -3.18 -5.31 -20.88
CA THR A 147 -2.72 -6.32 -21.84
C THR A 147 -3.77 -6.67 -22.89
N ARG A 148 -5.02 -6.21 -22.72
CA ARG A 148 -6.07 -6.41 -23.73
C ARG A 148 -5.92 -5.35 -24.80
N PRO A 149 -5.65 -5.70 -26.08
CA PRO A 149 -5.81 -4.77 -27.19
C PRO A 149 -7.26 -4.25 -27.16
N LEU A 150 -7.43 -2.95 -27.33
CA LEU A 150 -8.74 -2.36 -27.57
C LEU A 150 -9.23 -2.90 -28.92
N THR A 151 -9.82 -4.06 -28.95
CA THR A 151 -10.56 -4.50 -30.14
C THR A 151 -11.76 -3.57 -30.28
N PRO A 152 -11.87 -2.86 -31.42
CA PRO A 152 -13.08 -2.09 -31.67
C PRO A 152 -14.29 -3.03 -31.61
N PRO A 153 -15.47 -2.55 -31.15
CA PRO A 153 -16.66 -3.36 -31.17
C PRO A 153 -16.92 -3.87 -32.59
N PRO A 154 -17.41 -5.11 -32.77
CA PRO A 154 -17.77 -5.60 -34.09
C PRO A 154 -18.76 -4.62 -34.71
N PRO A 155 -18.68 -4.37 -36.04
CA PRO A 155 -19.67 -3.55 -36.72
C PRO A 155 -21.03 -4.15 -36.45
N GLY A 156 -21.96 -3.35 -35.95
CA GLY A 156 -23.33 -3.75 -35.71
C GLY A 156 -24.00 -4.26 -37.01
N PRO A 157 -25.04 -5.09 -36.89
CA PRO A 157 -25.78 -5.61 -38.00
C PRO A 157 -26.44 -4.52 -38.83
#